data_d0f044f82cc0848c6ddd65c6b87bc651
#
_entry.id   d0f044f82cc0848c6ddd65c6b87bc651
#
_cell.length_a   1.000
_cell.length_b   1.000
_cell.length_c   1.000
_cell.angle_alpha   90.00
_cell.angle_beta   90.00
_cell.angle_gamma   90.00
#
_symmetry.space_group_name_H-M   'P 1'
#
loop_
_entity.id
_entity.type
_entity.pdbx_description
1 polymer ?
#
loop_
_entity_poly.entity_id
_entity_poly.type
_entity_poly.pdbx_seq_one_letter_code
_entity_poly.pdbx_strand_id
1 'polypeptide(L)' 'MIDPSAETLIPFVAARQVFPGRHGRGVSLSTLHRWKRHGVRGVRLETVLVGGVRYTSREALNRFVSKTTRLGEGGGLDA' A
#
# COMPACT_ATOMS: atom_id res chain seq x y z
N MET A 1 -2.39 3.29 -11.53
CA MET A 1 -2.30 4.69 -11.07
C MET A 1 -3.58 5.11 -10.38
N ILE A 2 -3.46 5.90 -9.33
CA ILE A 2 -4.62 6.37 -8.58
C ILE A 2 -5.38 7.43 -9.38
N ASP A 3 -6.68 7.25 -9.47
CA ASP A 3 -7.58 8.25 -10.08
C ASP A 3 -8.30 8.96 -8.93
N PRO A 4 -7.90 10.20 -8.60
CA PRO A 4 -8.50 10.89 -7.45
C PRO A 4 -10.00 11.14 -7.57
N SER A 5 -10.52 11.14 -8.79
CA SER A 5 -11.95 11.39 -8.99
C SER A 5 -12.79 10.13 -8.87
N ALA A 6 -12.16 8.95 -8.95
CA ALA A 6 -12.88 7.68 -8.97
C ALA A 6 -12.55 6.79 -7.77
N GLU A 7 -11.41 6.99 -7.14
CA GLU A 7 -10.96 6.11 -6.05
C GLU A 7 -11.15 6.79 -4.71
N THR A 8 -11.30 5.96 -3.68
CA THR A 8 -11.49 6.44 -2.31
C THR A 8 -10.14 6.81 -1.72
N LEU A 9 -9.84 8.10 -1.70
CA LEU A 9 -8.57 8.59 -1.16
C LEU A 9 -8.57 8.53 0.36
N ILE A 10 -7.43 8.13 0.90
CA ILE A 10 -7.18 8.18 2.33
C ILE A 10 -5.79 8.77 2.55
N PRO A 11 -5.59 9.53 3.63
CA PRO A 11 -4.26 10.07 3.93
C PRO A 11 -3.25 8.93 4.01
N PHE A 12 -2.06 9.15 3.48
CA PHE A 12 -1.05 8.10 3.44
C PHE A 12 -0.79 7.49 4.82
N VAL A 13 -0.71 8.35 5.85
CA VAL A 13 -0.45 7.88 7.21
C VAL A 13 -1.59 7.01 7.74
N ALA A 14 -2.81 7.22 7.28
CA ALA A 14 -3.95 6.43 7.72
C ALA A 14 -3.91 5.02 7.15
N ALA A 15 -3.16 4.80 6.09
CA ALA A 15 -3.03 3.47 5.50
C ALA A 15 -2.40 2.47 6.47
N ARG A 16 -1.69 2.96 7.48
CA ARG A 16 -1.13 2.09 8.51
C ARG A 16 -2.20 1.22 9.18
N GLN A 17 -3.40 1.76 9.32
CA GLN A 17 -4.48 1.08 10.02
C GLN A 17 -5.26 0.13 9.13
N VAL A 18 -5.10 0.24 7.82
CA VAL A 18 -5.81 -0.62 6.88
C VAL A 18 -5.25 -2.03 6.89
N PHE A 19 -3.94 -2.16 7.12
CA PHE A 19 -3.29 -3.46 7.16
C PHE A 19 -3.26 -3.97 8.60
N PRO A 20 -3.48 -5.28 8.81
CA PRO A 20 -3.49 -5.83 10.17
C PRO A 20 -2.12 -5.80 10.84
N GLY A 21 -1.04 -5.90 10.08
CA GLY A 21 0.29 -5.93 10.67
C GLY A 21 0.46 -7.07 11.67
N ARG A 22 1.61 -7.09 12.32
CA ARG A 22 1.86 -8.05 13.37
C ARG A 22 1.08 -7.63 14.61
N HIS A 23 0.48 -8.59 15.28
CA HIS A 23 -0.23 -8.35 16.54
C HIS A 23 -1.39 -7.36 16.37
N GLY A 24 -1.89 -7.19 15.16
CA GLY A 24 -3.05 -6.34 14.91
C GLY A 24 -2.81 -4.85 15.07
N ARG A 25 -1.56 -4.40 15.05
CA ARG A 25 -1.24 -3.00 15.29
C ARG A 25 -1.12 -2.16 14.01
N GLY A 26 -1.40 -2.76 12.87
CA GLY A 26 -1.15 -2.10 11.61
C GLY A 26 0.33 -2.16 11.24
N VAL A 27 0.72 -1.46 10.19
CA VAL A 27 2.11 -1.45 9.76
C VAL A 27 2.75 -0.13 10.17
N SER A 28 4.08 -0.13 10.30
CA SER A 28 4.79 1.08 10.67
C SER A 28 4.85 2.06 9.50
N LEU A 29 5.03 3.32 9.81
CA LEU A 29 5.16 4.34 8.78
C LEU A 29 6.40 4.10 7.93
N SER A 30 7.48 3.61 8.54
CA SER A 30 8.70 3.25 7.81
C SER A 30 8.41 2.19 6.75
N THR A 31 7.60 1.20 7.09
CA THR A 31 7.22 0.15 6.16
C THR A 31 6.44 0.74 4.98
N LEU A 32 5.49 1.64 5.26
CA LEU A 32 4.73 2.28 4.20
C LEU A 32 5.63 3.08 3.27
N HIS A 33 6.57 3.83 3.82
CA HIS A 33 7.50 4.61 3.01
C HIS A 33 8.36 3.70 2.13
N ARG A 34 8.79 2.56 2.67
CA ARG A 34 9.57 1.60 1.90
C ARG A 34 8.73 1.03 0.76
N TRP A 35 7.48 0.71 1.01
CA TRP A 35 6.58 0.20 -0.03
C TRP A 35 6.36 1.23 -1.13
N LYS A 36 6.30 2.51 -0.77
CA LYS A 36 6.14 3.58 -1.73
C LYS A 36 7.41 3.77 -2.58
N ARG A 37 8.57 3.73 -1.94
CA ARG A 37 9.84 4.00 -2.61
C ARG A 37 10.36 2.81 -3.39
N HIS A 38 10.43 1.67 -2.75
CA HIS A 38 11.08 0.49 -3.32
C HIS A 38 10.10 -0.59 -3.70
N GLY A 39 9.00 -0.68 -2.97
CA GLY A 39 8.01 -1.71 -3.24
C GLY A 39 8.40 -3.05 -2.68
N VAL A 40 7.62 -4.05 -3.05
CA VAL A 40 7.81 -5.45 -2.69
C VAL A 40 7.74 -6.23 -3.98
N ARG A 41 8.78 -7.01 -4.27
CA ARG A 41 8.83 -7.85 -5.47
C ARG A 41 8.56 -7.05 -6.75
N GLY A 42 9.06 -5.81 -6.78
CA GLY A 42 8.91 -4.95 -7.94
C GLY A 42 7.58 -4.21 -8.03
N VAL A 43 6.71 -4.37 -7.05
CA VAL A 43 5.43 -3.68 -7.00
C VAL A 43 5.49 -2.58 -5.97
N ARG A 44 5.26 -1.34 -6.39
CA ARG A 44 5.26 -0.19 -5.50
C ARG A 44 3.84 0.19 -5.10
N LEU A 45 3.71 0.67 -3.87
CA LEU A 45 2.43 1.21 -3.40
C LEU A 45 2.19 2.55 -4.08
N GLU A 46 1.04 2.68 -4.73
CA GLU A 46 0.67 3.90 -5.44
C GLU A 46 0.26 4.98 -4.46
N THR A 47 0.72 6.20 -4.71
CA THR A 47 0.31 7.35 -3.92
C THR A 47 0.11 8.54 -4.84
N VAL A 48 -0.58 9.56 -4.34
CA VAL A 48 -0.81 10.79 -5.08
C VAL A 48 -0.66 11.96 -4.12
N LEU A 49 -0.15 13.06 -4.64
CA LEU A 49 0.06 14.28 -3.85
C LEU A 49 -1.04 15.28 -4.19
N VAL A 50 -1.83 15.66 -3.20
CA VAL A 50 -2.92 16.61 -3.39
C VAL A 50 -2.74 17.74 -2.39
N GLY A 51 -2.52 18.95 -2.91
CA GLY A 51 -2.35 20.11 -2.05
C GLY A 51 -1.23 19.98 -1.05
N GLY A 52 -0.15 19.31 -1.42
CA GLY A 52 0.99 19.11 -0.54
C GLY A 52 0.82 17.96 0.45
N VAL A 53 -0.31 17.28 0.43
CA VAL A 53 -0.57 16.15 1.31
C VAL A 53 -0.57 14.87 0.49
N ARG A 54 0.14 13.85 0.98
CA ARG A 54 0.21 12.57 0.28
C ARG A 54 -0.96 11.70 0.68
N TYR A 55 -1.60 11.13 -0.35
CA TYR A 55 -2.73 10.21 -0.18
C TYR A 55 -2.44 8.91 -0.89
N THR A 56 -3.10 7.86 -0.44
CA THR A 56 -3.23 6.64 -1.24
C THR A 56 -4.73 6.40 -1.41
N SER A 57 -5.13 5.22 -1.87
CA SER A 57 -6.54 4.90 -1.97
C SER A 57 -6.76 3.47 -1.50
N ARG A 58 -8.01 3.17 -1.13
CA ARG A 58 -8.35 1.79 -0.77
C ARG A 58 -8.11 0.86 -1.96
N GLU A 59 -8.45 1.36 -3.14
CA GLU A 59 -8.26 0.58 -4.37
C GLU A 59 -6.78 0.35 -4.66
N ALA A 60 -5.94 1.36 -4.41
CA ALA A 60 -4.50 1.22 -4.60
C ALA A 60 -3.91 0.21 -3.62
N LEU A 61 -4.37 0.23 -2.38
CA LEU A 61 -3.94 -0.73 -1.38
C LEU A 61 -4.33 -2.15 -1.79
N ASN A 62 -5.56 -2.32 -2.29
CA ASN A 62 -6.01 -3.62 -2.76
C ASN A 62 -5.18 -4.10 -3.93
N ARG A 63 -4.86 -3.22 -4.87
CA ARG A 63 -4.01 -3.59 -6.00
C ARG A 63 -2.63 -4.03 -5.53
N PHE A 64 -2.07 -3.31 -4.58
CA PHE A 64 -0.75 -3.62 -4.04
C PHE A 64 -0.75 -5.00 -3.38
N VAL A 65 -1.73 -5.24 -2.51
CA VAL A 65 -1.83 -6.52 -1.80
C VAL A 65 -2.04 -7.67 -2.79
N SER A 66 -2.94 -7.47 -3.75
CA SER A 66 -3.23 -8.51 -4.74
C SER A 66 -2.01 -8.87 -5.57
N LYS A 67 -1.28 -7.86 -6.03
CA LYS A 67 -0.11 -8.09 -6.88
C LYS A 67 1.01 -8.77 -6.10
N THR A 68 1.27 -8.30 -4.88
CA THR A 68 2.35 -8.88 -4.08
C THR A 68 2.01 -10.28 -3.61
N THR A 69 0.73 -10.53 -3.32
CA THR A 69 0.28 -11.87 -2.94
C THR A 69 0.48 -12.86 -4.08
N ARG A 70 0.08 -12.46 -5.30
CA ARG A 70 0.22 -13.32 -6.46
C ARG A 70 1.68 -13.67 -6.72
N LEU A 71 2.56 -12.69 -6.64
CA LEU A 71 3.99 -12.92 -6.86
C LEU A 71 4.57 -13.77 -5.74
N GLY A 72 4.11 -13.56 -4.50
CA GLY A 72 4.56 -14.37 -3.38
C GLY A 72 4.15 -15.82 -3.49
N GLU A 73 2.94 -16.07 -3.98
CA GLU A 73 2.47 -17.44 -4.18
C GLU A 73 3.32 -18.18 -5.21
N GLY A 74 3.69 -17.46 -6.25
CA GLY A 74 4.55 -18.05 -7.25
C GLY A 74 5.91 -18.42 -6.71
N GLY A 75 6.38 -17.69 -5.69
CA GLY A 75 7.64 -17.96 -5.02
C GLY A 75 7.53 -19.00 -3.93
N GLY A 76 6.35 -19.39 -3.58
CA GLY A 76 6.14 -20.30 -2.48
C GLY A 76 6.10 -19.59 -1.18
N LEU A 77 6.07 -19.19 -0.53
CA LEU A 77 6.08 -18.79 0.59
C LEU A 77 5.85 -17.99 1.29
N ASP A 78 5.64 -17.52 1.43
CA ASP A 78 5.55 -16.73 1.94
C ASP A 78 5.07 -16.51 2.81
N ALA A 79 4.96 -16.68 2.99
CA ALA A 79 4.47 -16.45 3.58
C ALA A 79 4.27 -16.12 4.27
#